data_5e1941c02ab339b86b77f8768c700cd8
#
_entry.id   5e1941c02ab339b86b77f8768c700cd8
#
_cell.length_a   1.000
_cell.length_b   1.000
_cell.length_c   1.000
_cell.angle_alpha   90.00
_cell.angle_beta   90.00
_cell.angle_gamma   90.00
#
_symmetry.space_group_name_H-M   'P 1'
#
loop_
_entity.id
_entity.type
_entity.pdbx_description
1 polymer ?
#
loop_
_entity_poly.entity_id
_entity_poly.type
_entity_poly.pdbx_seq_one_letter_code
_entity_poly.pdbx_strand_id
1 'polypeptide(L)'
;MYNMNELAFEAMLENLKHTSNGNPFAKLTIDSMSYEYNRQQYNDCLRHINEENNQIASIYNQISQRGGFITPQEQMELQRHIQLRGEYEVKSMKHFMSGGKDAGEIVNNFVRR
;
A
#
# COMPACT_ATOMS: atom_id res chain seq x y z
N MET A 1 -5.60 0.93 9.79
CA MET A 1 -4.85 1.04 8.53
C MET A 1 -5.76 1.17 7.32
N TYR A 2 -6.66 0.19 7.07
CA TYR A 2 -7.63 0.28 6.00
C TYR A 2 -8.89 0.99 6.47
N ASN A 3 -9.39 1.95 5.68
CA ASN A 3 -10.67 2.58 5.97
C ASN A 3 -11.79 1.89 5.18
N MET A 4 -13.04 2.18 5.58
CA MET A 4 -14.22 1.55 4.96
C MET A 4 -14.36 1.92 3.49
N ASN A 5 -13.96 3.14 3.10
CA ASN A 5 -14.05 3.59 1.72
C ASN A 5 -13.10 2.81 0.82
N GLU A 6 -11.87 2.53 1.29
CA GLU A 6 -10.91 1.71 0.56
C GLU A 6 -11.43 0.29 0.37
N LEU A 7 -11.95 -0.32 1.44
CA LEU A 7 -12.46 -1.68 1.37
C LEU A 7 -13.68 -1.78 0.45
N ALA A 8 -14.58 -0.78 0.51
CA ALA A 8 -15.75 -0.74 -0.36
C ALA A 8 -15.36 -0.58 -1.82
N PHE A 9 -14.37 0.26 -2.11
CA PHE A 9 -13.87 0.45 -3.47
C PHE A 9 -13.22 -0.81 -4.01
N GLU A 10 -12.41 -1.50 -3.19
CA GLU A 10 -11.77 -2.75 -3.58
C GLU A 10 -12.79 -3.85 -3.84
N ALA A 11 -13.83 -3.93 -3.02
CA ALA A 11 -14.94 -4.87 -3.25
C ALA A 11 -15.68 -4.57 -4.55
N MET A 12 -15.90 -3.30 -4.87
CA MET A 12 -16.50 -2.89 -6.12
C MET A 12 -15.64 -3.31 -7.31
N LEU A 13 -14.32 -3.09 -7.25
CA LEU A 13 -13.41 -3.50 -8.31
C LEU A 13 -13.43 -5.02 -8.54
N GLU A 14 -13.43 -5.80 -7.47
CA GLU A 14 -13.51 -7.25 -7.57
C GLU A 14 -14.81 -7.70 -8.25
N ASN A 15 -15.92 -7.08 -7.88
CA ASN A 15 -17.21 -7.38 -8.50
C ASN A 15 -17.20 -7.03 -10.00
N LEU A 16 -16.65 -5.85 -10.35
CA LEU A 16 -16.55 -5.44 -11.75
C LEU A 16 -15.63 -6.35 -12.55
N LYS A 17 -14.52 -6.80 -11.98
CA LYS A 17 -13.65 -7.79 -12.63
C LYS A 17 -14.41 -9.06 -12.95
N HIS A 18 -15.20 -9.54 -12.01
CA HIS A 18 -15.97 -10.77 -12.19
C HIS A 18 -17.03 -10.60 -13.27
N THR A 19 -17.78 -9.50 -13.26
CA THR A 19 -18.87 -9.26 -14.21
C THR A 19 -18.38 -8.91 -15.61
N SER A 20 -17.12 -8.46 -15.77
CA SER A 20 -16.57 -8.09 -17.05
C SER A 20 -15.82 -9.20 -17.78
N ASN A 21 -15.75 -10.41 -17.24
CA ASN A 21 -14.94 -11.50 -17.76
C ASN A 21 -15.28 -11.90 -19.19
N GLY A 22 -16.52 -11.75 -19.63
CA GLY A 22 -16.93 -12.10 -20.98
C GLY A 22 -16.74 -11.01 -22.02
N ASN A 23 -16.24 -9.83 -21.63
CA ASN A 23 -16.12 -8.66 -22.49
C ASN A 23 -14.69 -8.13 -22.44
N PRO A 24 -13.87 -8.34 -23.52
CA PRO A 24 -12.46 -7.93 -23.50
C PRO A 24 -12.23 -6.43 -23.30
N PHE A 25 -13.10 -5.58 -23.82
CA PHE A 25 -12.96 -4.12 -23.64
C PHE A 25 -13.30 -3.69 -22.22
N ALA A 26 -14.39 -4.20 -21.67
CA ALA A 26 -14.77 -3.93 -20.28
C ALA A 26 -13.70 -4.46 -19.34
N LYS A 27 -13.22 -5.66 -19.57
CA LYS A 27 -12.15 -6.27 -18.76
C LYS A 27 -10.89 -5.42 -18.79
N LEU A 28 -10.45 -4.96 -19.95
CA LEU A 28 -9.26 -4.11 -20.06
C LEU A 28 -9.44 -2.82 -19.27
N THR A 29 -10.59 -2.18 -19.39
CA THR A 29 -10.88 -0.94 -18.66
C THR A 29 -10.84 -1.16 -17.15
N ILE A 30 -11.48 -2.21 -16.65
CA ILE A 30 -11.54 -2.49 -15.22
C ILE A 30 -10.17 -2.89 -14.70
N ASP A 31 -9.43 -3.73 -15.41
CA ASP A 31 -8.08 -4.12 -15.00
C ASP A 31 -7.13 -2.91 -14.97
N SER A 32 -7.28 -1.99 -15.92
CA SER A 32 -6.49 -0.75 -15.96
C SER A 32 -6.83 0.17 -14.78
N MET A 33 -8.10 0.30 -14.42
CA MET A 33 -8.52 1.06 -13.24
C MET A 33 -7.97 0.45 -11.96
N SER A 34 -8.04 -0.87 -11.84
CA SER A 34 -7.52 -1.59 -10.70
C SER A 34 -6.00 -1.43 -10.59
N TYR A 35 -5.28 -1.55 -11.70
CA TYR A 35 -3.83 -1.34 -11.75
C TYR A 35 -3.47 0.05 -11.24
N GLU A 36 -4.15 1.09 -11.76
CA GLU A 36 -3.87 2.47 -11.38
C GLU A 36 -4.18 2.73 -9.91
N TYR A 37 -5.28 2.18 -9.40
CA TYR A 37 -5.63 2.27 -7.99
C TYR A 37 -4.54 1.64 -7.12
N ASN A 38 -4.11 0.42 -7.46
CA ASN A 38 -3.08 -0.28 -6.67
C ASN A 38 -1.74 0.45 -6.73
N ARG A 39 -1.40 1.03 -7.88
CA ARG A 39 -0.19 1.85 -8.02
C ARG A 39 -0.22 3.08 -7.12
N GLN A 40 -1.34 3.79 -7.08
CA GLN A 40 -1.51 4.97 -6.22
C GLN A 40 -1.42 4.57 -4.75
N GLN A 41 -2.09 3.50 -4.35
CA GLN A 41 -2.05 3.01 -2.97
C GLN A 41 -0.64 2.57 -2.56
N TYR A 42 0.08 1.92 -3.46
CA TYR A 42 1.47 1.54 -3.24
C TYR A 42 2.34 2.78 -3.01
N ASN A 43 2.22 3.78 -3.85
CA ASN A 43 3.00 5.02 -3.72
C ASN A 43 2.66 5.77 -2.43
N ASP A 44 1.39 5.81 -2.04
CA ASP A 44 0.98 6.41 -0.78
C ASP A 44 1.58 5.68 0.42
N CYS A 45 1.63 4.35 0.38
CA CYS A 45 2.27 3.56 1.43
C CYS A 45 3.76 3.88 1.53
N LEU A 46 4.46 4.00 0.40
CA LEU A 46 5.89 4.35 0.41
C LEU A 46 6.13 5.73 1.04
N ARG A 47 5.25 6.69 0.76
CA ARG A 47 5.34 8.01 1.37
C ARG A 47 5.16 7.94 2.89
N HIS A 48 4.18 7.18 3.37
CA HIS A 48 3.96 6.98 4.79
C HIS A 48 5.13 6.26 5.46
N ILE A 49 5.70 5.25 4.80
CA ILE A 49 6.88 4.55 5.30
C ILE A 49 8.04 5.54 5.48
N ASN A 50 8.24 6.42 4.50
CA ASN A 50 9.29 7.45 4.58
C ASN A 50 9.04 8.43 5.74
N GLU A 51 7.79 8.84 5.94
CA GLU A 51 7.41 9.70 7.07
C GLU A 51 7.72 9.02 8.41
N GLU A 52 7.36 7.74 8.55
CA GLU A 52 7.65 6.99 9.76
C GLU A 52 9.15 6.81 9.98
N ASN A 53 9.92 6.55 8.92
CA ASN A 53 11.38 6.48 9.01
C ASN A 53 11.98 7.79 9.51
N ASN A 54 11.45 8.92 9.05
CA ASN A 54 11.92 10.24 9.49
C ASN A 54 11.62 10.47 10.98
N GLN A 55 10.44 10.05 11.45
CA GLN A 55 10.09 10.14 12.88
C GLN A 55 11.00 9.26 13.74
N ILE A 56 11.25 8.05 13.30
CA ILE A 56 12.13 7.11 14.00
C ILE A 56 13.55 7.69 14.09
N ALA A 57 14.07 8.21 12.98
CA ALA A 57 15.40 8.82 12.93
C ALA A 57 15.50 10.03 13.86
N SER A 58 14.45 10.84 13.93
CA SER A 58 14.40 12.01 14.83
C SER A 58 14.50 11.59 16.29
N ILE A 59 13.76 10.53 16.67
CA ILE A 59 13.79 10.02 18.06
C ILE A 59 15.18 9.46 18.38
N TYR A 60 15.78 8.70 17.48
CA TYR A 60 17.15 8.19 17.67
C TYR A 60 18.15 9.31 17.82
N ASN A 61 18.00 10.39 17.06
CA ASN A 61 18.86 11.56 17.20
C ASN A 61 18.74 12.20 18.59
N GLN A 62 17.54 12.36 19.09
CA GLN A 62 17.29 12.89 20.44
C GLN A 62 17.98 12.05 21.50
N ILE A 63 17.82 10.73 21.41
CA ILE A 63 18.43 9.77 22.33
C ILE A 63 19.95 9.87 22.27
N SER A 64 20.52 9.93 21.07
CA SER A 64 21.96 10.03 20.85
C SER A 64 22.52 11.31 21.45
N GLN A 65 21.85 12.45 21.25
CA GLN A 65 22.28 13.73 21.80
C GLN A 65 22.28 13.77 23.31
N ARG A 66 21.49 12.93 23.95
CA ARG A 66 21.39 12.78 25.41
C ARG A 66 22.35 11.76 25.97
N GLY A 67 23.24 11.19 25.17
CA GLY A 67 24.20 10.18 25.59
C GLY A 67 23.68 8.76 25.56
N GLY A 68 22.59 8.51 24.85
CA GLY A 68 22.05 7.15 24.65
C GLY A 68 20.98 6.75 25.66
N PHE A 69 20.58 7.62 26.57
CA PHE A 69 19.51 7.32 27.52
C PHE A 69 18.14 7.43 26.82
N ILE A 70 17.35 6.37 26.91
CA ILE A 70 16.01 6.35 26.33
C ILE A 70 14.98 6.55 27.45
N THR A 71 14.04 7.46 27.23
CA THR A 71 12.93 7.66 28.18
C THR A 71 11.81 6.65 27.87
N PRO A 72 10.95 6.33 28.88
CA PRO A 72 9.80 5.46 28.61
C PRO A 72 8.86 5.98 27.54
N GLN A 73 8.68 7.32 27.45
CA GLN A 73 7.85 7.92 26.43
C GLN A 73 8.46 7.73 25.03
N GLU A 74 9.77 7.92 24.89
CA GLU A 74 10.47 7.70 23.62
C GLU A 74 10.40 6.24 23.19
N GLN A 75 10.50 5.32 24.15
CA GLN A 75 10.36 3.89 23.86
C GLN A 75 8.98 3.58 23.30
N MET A 76 7.93 4.15 23.90
CA MET A 76 6.56 3.98 23.41
C MET A 76 6.36 4.57 22.03
N GLU A 77 6.90 5.76 21.78
CA GLU A 77 6.83 6.43 20.49
C GLU A 77 7.56 5.63 19.41
N LEU A 78 8.75 5.13 19.71
CA LEU A 78 9.48 4.27 18.79
C LEU A 78 8.70 3.03 18.43
N GLN A 79 8.13 2.35 19.41
CA GLN A 79 7.34 1.15 19.18
C GLN A 79 6.15 1.46 18.29
N ARG A 80 5.46 2.58 18.53
CA ARG A 80 4.31 2.99 17.73
C ARG A 80 4.70 3.27 16.28
N HIS A 81 5.79 4.01 16.05
CA HIS A 81 6.24 4.34 14.70
C HIS A 81 6.75 3.11 13.95
N ILE A 82 7.47 2.21 14.64
CA ILE A 82 7.93 0.96 14.04
C ILE A 82 6.74 0.08 13.65
N GLN A 83 5.73 -0.01 14.50
CA GLN A 83 4.52 -0.77 14.21
C GLN A 83 3.78 -0.18 13.00
N LEU A 84 3.58 1.14 12.96
CA LEU A 84 2.93 1.80 11.83
C LEU A 84 3.70 1.59 10.54
N ARG A 85 5.02 1.69 10.58
CA ARG A 85 5.86 1.42 9.41
C ARG A 85 5.64 0.00 8.90
N GLY A 86 5.62 -0.98 9.82
CA GLY A 86 5.35 -2.38 9.47
C GLY A 86 3.99 -2.58 8.83
N GLU A 87 2.96 -1.91 9.33
CA GLU A 87 1.61 -1.98 8.76
C GLU A 87 1.58 -1.40 7.34
N TYR A 88 2.25 -0.27 7.10
CA TYR A 88 2.35 0.31 5.77
C TYR A 88 3.17 -0.58 4.82
N GLU A 89 4.23 -1.23 5.32
CA GLU A 89 5.01 -2.17 4.52
C GLU A 89 4.14 -3.34 4.05
N VAL A 90 3.34 -3.93 4.94
CA VAL A 90 2.42 -5.02 4.58
C VAL A 90 1.39 -4.54 3.56
N LYS A 91 0.80 -3.36 3.79
CA LYS A 91 -0.17 -2.78 2.86
C LYS A 91 0.45 -2.52 1.49
N SER A 92 1.69 -2.02 1.45
CA SER A 92 2.40 -1.77 0.19
C SER A 92 2.62 -3.05 -0.59
N MET A 93 2.99 -4.13 0.07
CA MET A 93 3.16 -5.43 -0.57
C MET A 93 1.86 -5.95 -1.16
N LYS A 94 0.75 -5.81 -0.45
CA LYS A 94 -0.56 -6.20 -0.96
C LYS A 94 -0.88 -5.49 -2.27
N HIS A 95 -0.71 -4.18 -2.31
CA HIS A 95 -1.01 -3.39 -3.51
C HIS A 95 -0.03 -3.65 -4.64
N PHE A 96 1.23 -3.88 -4.32
CA PHE A 96 2.23 -4.27 -5.31
C PHE A 96 1.84 -5.60 -5.99
N MET A 97 1.46 -6.58 -5.21
CA MET A 97 1.06 -7.90 -5.73
C MET A 97 -0.23 -7.81 -6.54
N SER A 98 -1.22 -7.07 -6.04
CA SER A 98 -2.49 -6.88 -6.75
C SER A 98 -2.28 -6.14 -8.07
N GLY A 99 -1.45 -5.10 -8.08
CA GLY A 99 -1.09 -4.36 -9.29
C GLY A 99 -0.34 -5.22 -10.30
N GLY A 100 0.56 -6.08 -9.82
CA GLY A 100 1.26 -7.03 -10.67
C GLY A 100 0.31 -8.02 -11.34
N LYS A 101 -0.68 -8.51 -10.60
CA LYS A 101 -1.72 -9.38 -11.14
C LYS A 101 -2.54 -8.66 -12.21
N ASP A 102 -2.94 -7.41 -11.96
CA ASP A 102 -3.67 -6.61 -12.93
C ASP A 102 -2.87 -6.39 -14.21
N ALA A 103 -1.56 -6.09 -14.08
CA ALA A 103 -0.67 -5.94 -15.22
C ALA A 103 -0.59 -7.22 -16.05
N GLY A 104 -0.50 -8.37 -15.40
CA GLY A 104 -0.52 -9.68 -16.06
C GLY A 104 -1.80 -9.93 -16.83
N GLU A 105 -2.96 -9.59 -16.25
CA GLU A 105 -4.24 -9.73 -16.92
C GLU A 105 -4.37 -8.81 -18.14
N ILE A 106 -3.85 -7.57 -18.03
CA ILE A 106 -3.83 -6.63 -19.16
C ILE A 106 -3.00 -7.19 -20.31
N VAL A 107 -1.80 -7.68 -20.04
CA VAL A 107 -0.93 -8.29 -21.04
C VAL A 107 -1.59 -9.50 -21.68
N ASN A 108 -2.17 -10.38 -20.87
CA ASN A 108 -2.85 -11.58 -21.38
C ASN A 108 -4.02 -11.22 -22.31
N ASN A 109 -4.75 -10.16 -21.98
CA ASN A 109 -5.85 -9.69 -22.82
C ASN A 109 -5.36 -9.26 -24.21
N PHE A 110 -4.21 -8.58 -24.27
CA PHE A 110 -3.61 -8.20 -25.57
C PHE A 110 -3.08 -9.40 -26.33
N VAL A 111 -2.42 -10.33 -25.65
CA VAL A 111 -1.82 -11.51 -26.29
C VAL A 111 -2.88 -12.44 -26.89
N ARG A 112 -4.06 -12.52 -26.27
CA ARG A 112 -5.14 -13.40 -26.72
C ARG A 112 -5.96 -12.82 -27.90
N ARG A 113 -5.70 -11.60 -28.27
CA ARG A 113 -6.33 -10.96 -29.41
C ARG A 113 -5.57 -11.30 -30.69
#